data_3d86a3fe907cd20bde0485057fd5020c
#
_entry.id   3d86a3fe907cd20bde0485057fd5020c
#
_cell.length_a   1.000
_cell.length_b   1.000
_cell.length_c   1.000
_cell.angle_alpha   90.00
_cell.angle_beta   90.00
_cell.angle_gamma   90.00
#
_symmetry.space_group_name_H-M   'P 1'
#
loop_
_entity.id
_entity.type
_entity.pdbx_description
1 polymer ?
#
loop_
_entity_poly.entity_id
_entity_poly.type
_entity_poly.pdbx_seq_one_letter_code
_entity_poly.pdbx_strand_id
1 'polypeptide(L)' 'MSEETIVYYRVYTRRLAARLRAEGFQLLGIDKDYKHEGFDNYLFADTPELRAAIERLTHKG' A
#
# COMPACT_ATOMS: atom_id res chain seq x y z
N MET A 1 -15.90 6.63 -23.62
CA MET A 1 -15.30 5.57 -22.87
C MET A 1 -14.17 6.09 -22.01
N SER A 2 -14.29 5.90 -20.75
CA SER A 2 -13.30 6.41 -19.84
C SER A 2 -12.25 5.34 -19.59
N GLU A 3 -11.03 5.75 -19.65
CA GLU A 3 -9.95 4.88 -19.24
C GLU A 3 -9.77 5.08 -17.76
N GLU A 4 -10.08 4.05 -17.04
CA GLU A 4 -9.87 4.12 -15.61
C GLU A 4 -8.41 3.85 -15.34
N THR A 5 -7.74 4.86 -14.90
CA THR A 5 -6.37 4.73 -14.49
C THR A 5 -6.36 4.41 -13.01
N ILE A 6 -5.92 3.21 -12.68
CA ILE A 6 -5.80 2.82 -11.28
C ILE A 6 -4.45 3.28 -10.80
N VAL A 7 -4.46 4.11 -9.77
CA VAL A 7 -3.23 4.59 -9.17
C VAL A 7 -2.95 3.70 -7.96
N TYR A 8 -1.76 3.12 -7.96
CA TYR A 8 -1.35 2.24 -6.88
C TYR A 8 -0.48 3.00 -5.90
N TYR A 9 -0.71 2.73 -4.63
CA TYR A 9 0.15 3.24 -3.58
C TYR A 9 1.08 2.10 -3.16
N ARG A 10 2.38 2.33 -3.19
CA ARG A 10 3.36 1.33 -2.83
C ARG A 10 3.68 1.41 -1.37
N VAL A 11 3.54 0.30 -0.69
CA VAL A 11 3.89 0.18 0.71
C VAL A 11 5.10 -0.75 0.80
N TYR A 12 6.18 -0.24 1.36
CA TYR A 12 7.43 -0.99 1.37
C TYR A 12 7.61 -1.82 2.62
N THR A 13 6.78 -1.60 3.61
CA THR A 13 6.94 -2.25 4.91
C THR A 13 5.86 -3.32 5.06
N ARG A 14 6.29 -4.56 5.34
CA ARG A 14 5.34 -5.63 5.55
C ARG A 14 4.41 -5.32 6.73
N ARG A 15 4.96 -4.75 7.79
CA ARG A 15 4.16 -4.44 8.98
C ARG A 15 3.04 -3.45 8.63
N LEU A 16 3.37 -2.42 7.88
CA LEU A 16 2.38 -1.43 7.50
C LEU A 16 1.32 -2.06 6.59
N ALA A 17 1.76 -2.88 5.64
CA ALA A 17 0.83 -3.55 4.74
C ALA A 17 -0.12 -4.45 5.53
N ALA A 18 0.39 -5.16 6.53
CA ALA A 18 -0.45 -6.03 7.34
C ALA A 18 -1.48 -5.22 8.12
N ARG A 19 -1.07 -4.06 8.64
CA ARG A 19 -2.00 -3.21 9.39
C ARG A 19 -3.08 -2.66 8.48
N LEU A 20 -2.71 -2.27 7.27
CA LEU A 20 -3.70 -1.75 6.32
C LEU A 20 -4.70 -2.82 5.96
N ARG A 21 -4.24 -4.05 5.75
CA ARG A 21 -5.14 -5.14 5.44
C ARG A 21 -6.08 -5.42 6.62
N ALA A 22 -5.56 -5.33 7.82
CA ALA A 22 -6.37 -5.54 9.01
C ALA A 22 -7.47 -4.47 9.13
N GLU A 23 -7.23 -3.29 8.57
CA GLU A 23 -8.23 -2.24 8.61
C GLU A 23 -9.21 -2.32 7.44
N GLY A 24 -9.06 -3.31 6.58
CA GLY A 24 -10.01 -3.52 5.51
C GLY A 24 -9.55 -3.07 4.14
N PHE A 25 -8.34 -2.55 4.03
CA PHE A 25 -7.82 -2.15 2.73
C PHE A 25 -7.40 -3.39 1.95
N GLN A 26 -7.77 -3.41 0.69
CA GLN A 26 -7.51 -4.56 -0.14
C GLN A 26 -6.14 -4.47 -0.77
N LEU A 27 -5.36 -5.54 -0.62
CA LEU A 27 -4.08 -5.67 -1.28
C LEU A 27 -4.33 -6.05 -2.73
N LEU A 28 -3.87 -5.21 -3.65
CA LEU A 28 -4.11 -5.42 -5.07
C LEU A 28 -3.04 -6.29 -5.71
N GLY A 29 -1.84 -6.28 -5.15
CA GLY A 29 -0.77 -7.09 -5.69
C GLY A 29 0.50 -6.87 -4.94
N ILE A 30 1.51 -7.66 -5.27
CA ILE A 30 2.84 -7.54 -4.69
C ILE A 30 3.82 -7.43 -5.84
N ASP A 31 4.62 -6.38 -5.81
CA ASP A 31 5.61 -6.13 -6.84
C ASP A 31 6.98 -6.39 -6.22
N LYS A 32 7.67 -7.39 -6.74
CA LYS A 32 8.97 -7.75 -6.20
C LYS A 32 10.04 -6.86 -6.80
N ASP A 33 10.90 -6.37 -5.94
CA ASP A 33 12.00 -5.55 -6.38
C ASP A 33 13.22 -6.44 -6.60
N TYR A 34 13.53 -6.70 -7.86
CA TYR A 34 14.64 -7.58 -8.18
C TYR A 34 15.99 -6.99 -7.81
N LYS A 35 16.04 -5.69 -7.61
CA LYS A 35 17.30 -5.04 -7.26
C LYS A 35 17.61 -5.17 -5.77
N HIS A 36 16.57 -5.37 -4.96
CA HIS A 36 16.74 -5.45 -3.51
C HIS A 36 16.06 -6.72 -3.04
N GLU A 37 16.83 -7.77 -2.92
CA GLU A 37 16.29 -9.04 -2.48
C GLU A 37 15.67 -8.90 -1.10
N GLY A 38 14.51 -9.49 -0.94
CA GLY A 38 13.82 -9.47 0.33
C GLY A 38 12.91 -8.30 0.53
N PHE A 39 12.83 -7.39 -0.42
CA PHE A 39 11.93 -6.25 -0.33
C PHE A 39 10.81 -6.40 -1.34
N ASP A 40 9.61 -6.50 -0.85
CA ASP A 40 8.42 -6.56 -1.68
C ASP A 40 7.68 -5.24 -1.56
N ASN A 41 7.15 -4.78 -2.68
CA ASN A 41 6.29 -3.62 -2.68
C ASN A 41 4.85 -4.11 -2.66
N TYR A 42 4.09 -3.67 -1.68
CA TYR A 42 2.71 -4.04 -1.53
C TYR A 42 1.85 -2.96 -2.15
N LEU A 43 1.01 -3.35 -3.11
CA LEU A 43 0.25 -2.39 -3.90
C LEU A 43 -1.17 -2.30 -3.38
N PHE A 44 -1.56 -1.11 -3.00
CA PHE A 44 -2.92 -0.80 -2.58
C PHE A 44 -3.50 0.26 -3.49
N ALA A 45 -4.83 0.33 -3.59
CA ALA A 45 -5.46 1.40 -4.33
C ALA A 45 -5.21 2.72 -3.60
N ASP A 46 -4.73 3.72 -4.34
CA ASP A 46 -4.41 5.01 -3.75
C ASP A 46 -5.69 5.80 -3.56
N THR A 47 -6.17 5.86 -2.34
CA THR A 47 -7.38 6.59 -1.99
C THR A 47 -7.07 7.53 -0.84
N PRO A 48 -7.90 8.57 -0.66
CA PRO A 48 -7.71 9.44 0.50
C PRO A 48 -7.81 8.69 1.82
N GLU A 49 -8.66 7.68 1.87
CA GLU A 49 -8.80 6.87 3.08
C GLU A 49 -7.51 6.11 3.37
N LEU A 50 -6.89 5.56 2.33
CA LEU A 50 -5.65 4.83 2.50
C LEU A 50 -4.55 5.75 3.01
N ARG A 51 -4.44 6.93 2.42
CA ARG A 51 -3.40 7.88 2.82
C ARG A 51 -3.59 8.32 4.26
N ALA A 52 -4.84 8.55 4.64
CA ALA A 52 -5.14 8.93 6.02
C ALA A 52 -4.77 7.81 6.98
N ALA A 53 -5.05 6.57 6.59
CA ALA A 53 -4.70 5.43 7.44
C ALA A 53 -3.20 5.30 7.60
N ILE A 54 -2.46 5.46 6.49
CA ILE A 54 -1.01 5.37 6.54
C ILE A 54 -0.44 6.44 7.45
N GLU A 55 -0.93 7.65 7.32
CA GLU A 55 -0.45 8.73 8.16
C GLU A 55 -0.71 8.44 9.63
N ARG A 56 -1.90 7.95 9.94
CA ARG A 56 -2.25 7.61 11.32
C ARG A 56 -1.36 6.51 11.86
N LEU A 57 -1.09 5.49 11.04
CA LEU A 57 -0.31 4.33 11.49
C LEU A 57 1.17 4.63 11.59
N THR A 58 1.66 5.58 10.81
CA THR A 58 3.08 5.91 10.82
C THR A 58 3.39 7.14 11.66
N HIS A 59 2.35 7.85 12.09
CA HIS A 59 2.55 9.05 12.88
C HIS A 59 3.01 8.69 14.27
N LYS A 60 4.11 9.29 14.69
CA LYS A 60 4.58 9.10 16.06
C LYS A 60 4.17 10.33 16.83
N GLY A 61 3.10 10.15 17.53
CA GLY A 61 2.48 11.24 18.24
C GLY A 61 3.12 11.61 19.53
#